data_8d7fccfd387a8a42cbb69e81c13326bd
#
_entry.id   8d7fccfd387a8a42cbb69e81c13326bd
#
_cell.length_a   1.000
_cell.length_b   1.000
_cell.length_c   1.000
_cell.angle_alpha   90.00
_cell.angle_beta   90.00
_cell.angle_gamma   90.00
#
_symmetry.space_group_name_H-M   'P 1'
#
loop_
_entity.id
_entity.type
_entity.pdbx_description
1 polymer ?
#
loop_
_entity_poly.entity_id
_entity_poly.type
_entity_poly.pdbx_seq_one_letter_code
_entity_poly.pdbx_strand_id
1 'polypeptide(L)'
;MDVRTIANRYYEAWTHRAGDMNGVPLADDFAFVGPVASFDSAAGFREMARQAGAMVRNFRVRHQFADGDLVCSVIDWEMAPVPGTLTSAEVLEIRDGKIVRGELIYDAEELRKAMRQGQGA
;
A
#
# COMPACT_ATOMS: atom_id res chain seq x y z
N MET A 1 -7.79 15.60 12.94
CA MET A 1 -7.23 14.24 13.08
C MET A 1 -5.79 14.28 12.61
N ASP A 2 -4.87 13.76 13.38
CA ASP A 2 -3.47 13.88 13.01
C ASP A 2 -3.10 12.92 11.88
N VAL A 3 -1.94 13.17 11.27
CA VAL A 3 -1.52 12.41 10.08
C VAL A 3 -1.30 10.92 10.36
N ARG A 4 -0.82 10.58 11.57
CA ARG A 4 -0.62 9.16 11.93
C ARG A 4 -1.95 8.42 12.03
N THR A 5 -2.96 9.04 12.59
CA THR A 5 -4.29 8.44 12.71
C THR A 5 -4.86 8.14 11.32
N ILE A 6 -4.69 9.06 10.38
CA ILE A 6 -5.17 8.87 9.01
C ILE A 6 -4.36 7.76 8.31
N ALA A 7 -3.03 7.80 8.43
CA ALA A 7 -2.17 6.76 7.86
C ALA A 7 -2.53 5.38 8.41
N ASN A 8 -2.84 5.28 9.70
CA ASN A 8 -3.14 4.01 10.33
C ASN A 8 -4.47 3.43 9.87
N ARG A 9 -5.43 4.24 9.45
CA ARG A 9 -6.64 3.74 8.79
C ARG A 9 -6.31 3.02 7.49
N TYR A 10 -5.38 3.56 6.74
CA TYR A 10 -4.88 2.94 5.51
C TYR A 10 -4.22 1.59 5.82
N TYR A 11 -3.35 1.52 6.83
CA TYR A 11 -2.67 0.28 7.18
C TYR A 11 -3.60 -0.76 7.80
N GLU A 12 -4.60 -0.35 8.55
CA GLU A 12 -5.62 -1.27 9.07
C GLU A 12 -6.39 -1.97 7.96
N ALA A 13 -6.62 -1.28 6.84
CA ALA A 13 -7.27 -1.89 5.69
C ALA A 13 -6.47 -3.10 5.18
N TRP A 14 -5.14 -2.98 5.14
CA TRP A 14 -4.29 -4.11 4.76
C TRP A 14 -4.19 -5.17 5.84
N THR A 15 -4.06 -4.77 7.10
CA THR A 15 -3.83 -5.70 8.21
C THR A 15 -5.09 -6.49 8.57
N HIS A 16 -6.25 -5.84 8.57
CA HIS A 16 -7.46 -6.41 9.15
C HIS A 16 -8.63 -6.54 8.19
N ARG A 17 -8.57 -5.95 6.99
CA ARG A 17 -9.71 -5.92 6.07
C ARG A 17 -9.37 -6.39 4.67
N ALA A 18 -8.26 -7.12 4.52
CA ALA A 18 -7.86 -7.72 3.24
C ALA A 18 -7.85 -6.71 2.08
N GLY A 19 -7.33 -5.50 2.34
CA GLY A 19 -7.22 -4.47 1.31
C GLY A 19 -8.49 -3.70 1.02
N ASP A 20 -9.55 -3.90 1.80
CA ASP A 20 -10.77 -3.11 1.67
C ASP A 20 -10.53 -1.68 2.18
N MET A 21 -10.41 -0.74 1.26
CA MET A 21 -10.13 0.67 1.56
C MET A 21 -11.40 1.49 1.83
N ASN A 22 -12.55 0.84 1.99
CA ASN A 22 -13.78 1.55 2.29
C ASN A 22 -13.63 2.28 3.62
N GLY A 23 -13.94 3.59 3.62
CA GLY A 23 -13.79 4.44 4.81
C GLY A 23 -12.39 5.01 5.02
N VAL A 24 -11.40 4.60 4.22
CA VAL A 24 -10.07 5.23 4.25
C VAL A 24 -10.15 6.56 3.51
N PRO A 25 -9.73 7.69 4.11
CA PRO A 25 -9.88 9.00 3.47
C PRO A 25 -8.81 9.22 2.40
N LEU A 26 -9.10 8.78 1.18
CA LEU A 26 -8.27 9.04 0.01
C LEU A 26 -8.87 10.20 -0.79
N ALA A 27 -8.02 11.11 -1.24
CA ALA A 27 -8.46 12.16 -2.17
C ALA A 27 -8.89 11.51 -3.49
N ASP A 28 -9.86 12.10 -4.20
CA ASP A 28 -10.36 11.53 -5.45
C ASP A 28 -9.25 11.35 -6.49
N ASP A 29 -8.29 12.28 -6.52
CA ASP A 29 -7.12 12.25 -7.41
C ASP A 29 -5.89 11.66 -6.72
N PHE A 30 -6.08 10.83 -5.71
CA PHE A 30 -5.00 10.15 -5.01
C PHE A 30 -4.05 9.51 -6.02
N ALA A 31 -2.75 9.81 -5.88
CA ALA A 31 -1.71 9.25 -6.74
C ALA A 31 -0.91 8.22 -5.96
N PHE A 32 -0.83 7.01 -6.50
CA PHE A 32 -0.02 5.94 -5.93
C PHE A 32 1.08 5.56 -6.91
N VAL A 33 2.31 5.48 -6.43
CA VAL A 33 3.47 5.06 -7.23
C VAL A 33 4.15 3.89 -6.54
N GLY A 34 4.28 2.79 -7.27
CA GLY A 34 4.99 1.61 -6.77
C GLY A 34 5.85 1.01 -7.87
N PRO A 35 6.70 0.02 -7.52
CA PRO A 35 7.61 -0.58 -8.51
C PRO A 35 6.92 -1.36 -9.62
N VAL A 36 5.73 -1.91 -9.36
CA VAL A 36 5.02 -2.75 -10.35
C VAL A 36 3.70 -2.16 -10.81
N ALA A 37 3.20 -1.11 -10.16
CA ALA A 37 1.91 -0.50 -10.52
C ALA A 37 1.85 0.94 -10.03
N SER A 38 1.14 1.77 -10.78
CA SER A 38 0.86 3.16 -10.39
C SER A 38 -0.59 3.49 -10.71
N PHE A 39 -1.19 4.35 -9.90
CA PHE A 39 -2.58 4.77 -10.04
C PHE A 39 -2.69 6.27 -9.84
N ASP A 40 -3.60 6.90 -10.56
CA ASP A 40 -3.83 8.35 -10.48
C ASP A 40 -5.25 8.71 -10.03
N SER A 41 -5.95 7.75 -9.44
CA SER A 41 -7.27 7.99 -8.86
C SER A 41 -7.48 7.09 -7.65
N ALA A 42 -8.29 7.56 -6.70
CA ALA A 42 -8.68 6.75 -5.56
C ALA A 42 -9.46 5.52 -6.01
N ALA A 43 -10.34 5.66 -6.99
CA ALA A 43 -11.16 4.55 -7.47
C ALA A 43 -10.30 3.43 -8.04
N GLY A 44 -9.31 3.74 -8.86
CA GLY A 44 -8.39 2.75 -9.41
C GLY A 44 -7.56 2.06 -8.34
N PHE A 45 -7.06 2.83 -7.38
CA PHE A 45 -6.29 2.27 -6.28
C PHE A 45 -7.15 1.36 -5.38
N ARG A 46 -8.38 1.77 -5.05
CA ARG A 46 -9.28 0.96 -4.21
C ARG A 46 -9.58 -0.38 -4.86
N GLU A 47 -9.79 -0.42 -6.15
CA GLU A 47 -10.04 -1.66 -6.87
C GLU A 47 -8.82 -2.58 -6.86
N MET A 48 -7.62 -2.03 -7.09
CA MET A 48 -6.38 -2.81 -7.01
C MET A 48 -6.17 -3.36 -5.60
N ALA A 49 -6.37 -2.54 -4.58
CA ALA A 49 -6.18 -2.96 -3.19
C ALA A 49 -7.12 -4.09 -2.80
N ARG A 50 -8.36 -4.02 -3.27
CA ARG A 50 -9.35 -5.09 -3.03
C ARG A 50 -8.89 -6.41 -3.66
N GLN A 51 -8.38 -6.36 -4.89
CA GLN A 51 -7.88 -7.55 -5.58
C GLN A 51 -6.58 -8.08 -4.94
N ALA A 52 -5.63 -7.20 -4.66
CA ALA A 52 -4.35 -7.58 -4.06
C ALA A 52 -4.54 -8.12 -2.63
N GLY A 53 -5.50 -7.58 -1.90
CA GLY A 53 -5.75 -7.97 -0.52
C GLY A 53 -6.08 -9.44 -0.34
N ALA A 54 -6.63 -10.09 -1.38
CA ALA A 54 -6.89 -11.52 -1.36
C ALA A 54 -5.59 -12.34 -1.31
N MET A 55 -4.47 -11.76 -1.74
CA MET A 55 -3.19 -12.44 -1.84
C MET A 55 -2.17 -11.98 -0.79
N VAL A 56 -2.40 -10.81 -0.18
CA VAL A 56 -1.49 -10.25 0.83
C VAL A 56 -1.72 -10.94 2.17
N ARG A 57 -0.63 -11.32 2.83
CA ARG A 57 -0.65 -11.98 4.14
C ARG A 57 0.40 -11.39 5.05
N ASN A 58 0.17 -11.51 6.35
CA ASN A 58 1.14 -11.16 7.39
C ASN A 58 1.64 -9.72 7.26
N PHE A 59 0.72 -8.83 6.89
CA PHE A 59 1.02 -7.41 6.74
C PHE A 59 1.25 -6.79 8.12
N ARG A 60 2.40 -6.12 8.29
CA ARG A 60 2.78 -5.54 9.58
C ARG A 60 3.55 -4.25 9.39
N VAL A 61 3.17 -3.21 10.12
CA VAL A 61 3.95 -1.97 10.21
C VAL A 61 5.00 -2.18 11.30
N ARG A 62 6.28 -2.16 10.92
CA ARG A 62 7.39 -2.34 11.87
C ARG A 62 7.83 -1.03 12.51
N HIS A 63 7.92 0.01 11.71
CA HIS A 63 8.34 1.35 12.15
C HIS A 63 7.51 2.37 11.43
N GLN A 64 7.25 3.48 12.09
CA GLN A 64 6.50 4.57 11.49
C GLN A 64 7.05 5.90 11.99
N PHE A 65 7.29 6.81 11.06
CA PHE A 65 7.84 8.14 11.32
C PHE A 65 6.93 9.17 10.66
N ALA A 66 6.72 10.30 11.33
CA ALA A 66 5.94 11.39 10.77
C ALA A 66 6.75 12.67 10.76
N ASP A 67 6.62 13.44 9.68
CA ASP A 67 7.25 14.73 9.52
C ASP A 67 6.30 15.63 8.72
N GLY A 68 5.67 16.58 9.42
CA GLY A 68 4.68 17.45 8.80
C GLY A 68 3.53 16.65 8.19
N ASP A 69 3.33 16.81 6.89
CA ASP A 69 2.27 16.14 6.13
C ASP A 69 2.64 14.72 5.70
N LEU A 70 3.86 14.26 6.01
CA LEU A 70 4.37 12.98 5.54
C LEU A 70 4.39 11.94 6.65
N VAL A 71 3.97 10.72 6.33
CA VAL A 71 4.13 9.56 7.21
C VAL A 71 4.89 8.50 6.42
N CYS A 72 6.05 8.10 6.93
CA CYS A 72 6.86 7.04 6.35
C CYS A 72 6.78 5.80 7.22
N SER A 73 6.44 4.67 6.64
CA SER A 73 6.32 3.40 7.36
C SER A 73 7.22 2.36 6.74
N VAL A 74 7.90 1.58 7.60
CA VAL A 74 8.60 0.37 7.17
C VAL A 74 7.65 -0.79 7.44
N ILE A 75 7.30 -1.53 6.39
CA ILE A 75 6.29 -2.57 6.45
C ILE A 75 6.85 -3.90 5.97
N ASP A 76 6.41 -4.99 6.60
CA ASP A 76 6.63 -6.35 6.12
C ASP A 76 5.31 -6.90 5.62
N TRP A 77 5.34 -7.61 4.50
CA TRP A 77 4.16 -8.28 3.96
C TRP A 77 4.58 -9.45 3.09
N GLU A 78 3.63 -10.34 2.86
CA GLU A 78 3.80 -11.49 1.97
C GLU A 78 2.73 -11.44 0.91
N MET A 79 3.04 -11.90 -0.28
CA MET A 79 2.08 -11.95 -1.39
C MET A 79 2.26 -13.26 -2.16
N ALA A 80 1.23 -14.11 -2.12
CA ALA A 80 1.24 -15.33 -2.88
C ALA A 80 1.28 -15.00 -4.39
N PRO A 81 2.05 -15.73 -5.22
CA PRO A 81 2.88 -16.90 -4.90
C PRO A 81 4.35 -16.57 -4.60
N VAL A 82 4.68 -15.31 -4.35
CA VAL A 82 6.06 -14.87 -4.10
C VAL A 82 6.55 -15.49 -2.80
N PRO A 83 7.73 -16.15 -2.77
CA PRO A 83 8.26 -16.71 -1.54
C PRO A 83 8.85 -15.63 -0.64
N GLY A 84 8.71 -15.82 0.66
CA GLY A 84 9.33 -14.97 1.67
C GLY A 84 8.60 -13.67 1.93
N THR A 85 9.23 -12.83 2.74
CA THR A 85 8.69 -11.55 3.17
C THR A 85 9.23 -10.44 2.28
N LEU A 86 8.32 -9.56 1.86
CA LEU A 86 8.69 -8.32 1.18
C LEU A 86 8.78 -7.22 2.25
N THR A 87 9.92 -6.56 2.34
CA THR A 87 10.10 -5.41 3.23
C THR A 87 10.11 -4.15 2.39
N SER A 88 9.28 -3.20 2.78
CA SER A 88 9.02 -2.00 1.98
C SER A 88 9.08 -0.77 2.84
N ALA A 89 9.41 0.36 2.22
CA ALA A 89 9.15 1.69 2.78
C ALA A 89 8.00 2.30 2.02
N GLU A 90 7.04 2.89 2.74
CA GLU A 90 5.92 3.58 2.11
C GLU A 90 5.79 4.97 2.69
N VAL A 91 5.72 5.98 1.81
CA VAL A 91 5.53 7.37 2.20
C VAL A 91 4.13 7.78 1.79
N LEU A 92 3.33 8.20 2.77
CA LEU A 92 1.99 8.76 2.55
C LEU A 92 2.05 10.26 2.79
N GLU A 93 1.52 11.02 1.85
CA GLU A 93 1.34 12.46 2.01
C GLU A 93 -0.13 12.74 2.31
N ILE A 94 -0.38 13.50 3.39
CA ILE A 94 -1.72 13.73 3.90
C ILE A 94 -1.97 15.23 3.99
N ARG A 95 -3.06 15.69 3.36
CA ARG A 95 -3.46 17.10 3.38
C ARG A 95 -4.96 17.20 3.62
N ASP A 96 -5.36 18.14 4.46
CA ASP A 96 -6.77 18.43 4.74
C ASP A 96 -7.55 17.17 5.11
N GLY A 97 -6.92 16.29 5.90
CA GLY A 97 -7.55 15.07 6.39
C GLY A 97 -7.65 13.94 5.39
N LYS A 98 -7.00 14.05 4.23
CA LYS A 98 -7.03 13.03 3.18
C LYS A 98 -5.63 12.64 2.74
N ILE A 99 -5.47 11.39 2.36
CA ILE A 99 -4.23 10.90 1.77
C ILE A 99 -4.23 11.30 0.30
N VAL A 100 -3.28 12.15 -0.10
CA VAL A 100 -3.23 12.67 -1.47
C VAL A 100 -2.22 11.93 -2.34
N ARG A 101 -1.21 11.29 -1.72
CA ARG A 101 -0.18 10.58 -2.45
C ARG A 101 0.38 9.44 -1.61
N GLY A 102 0.69 8.32 -2.25
CA GLY A 102 1.43 7.21 -1.66
C GLY A 102 2.56 6.79 -2.58
N GLU A 103 3.72 6.53 -2.00
CA GLU A 103 4.86 6.00 -2.73
C GLU A 103 5.38 4.77 -2.01
N LEU A 104 5.38 3.64 -2.70
CA LEU A 104 5.82 2.35 -2.17
C LEU A 104 7.15 1.98 -2.79
N ILE A 105 8.13 1.67 -1.95
CA ILE A 105 9.51 1.40 -2.38
C ILE A 105 9.92 0.03 -1.84
N TYR A 106 10.22 -0.91 -2.75
CA TYR A 106 10.74 -2.22 -2.38
C TYR A 106 11.43 -2.87 -3.57
N ASP A 107 12.19 -3.92 -3.29
CA ASP A 107 12.77 -4.74 -4.35
C ASP A 107 11.69 -5.67 -4.90
N ALA A 108 11.28 -5.41 -6.13
CA ALA A 108 10.16 -6.11 -6.77
C ALA A 108 10.62 -7.26 -7.68
N GLU A 109 11.90 -7.67 -7.62
CA GLU A 109 12.41 -8.68 -8.53
C GLU A 109 11.62 -9.99 -8.48
N GLU A 110 11.40 -10.52 -7.27
CA GLU A 110 10.67 -11.79 -7.12
C GLU A 110 9.21 -11.68 -7.52
N LEU A 111 8.58 -10.53 -7.24
CA LEU A 111 7.21 -10.29 -7.65
C LEU A 111 7.10 -10.21 -9.17
N ARG A 112 8.02 -9.52 -9.83
CA ARG A 112 8.05 -9.44 -11.30
C ARG A 112 8.26 -10.82 -11.93
N LYS A 113 9.11 -11.65 -11.34
CA LYS A 113 9.31 -13.03 -11.80
C LYS A 113 8.00 -13.83 -11.73
N ALA A 114 7.31 -13.74 -10.60
CA ALA A 114 6.04 -14.44 -10.40
C ALA A 114 4.98 -13.97 -11.41
N MET A 115 4.91 -12.66 -11.67
CA MET A 115 3.98 -12.11 -12.67
C MET A 115 4.29 -12.63 -14.07
N ARG A 116 5.57 -12.68 -14.45
CA ARG A 116 5.99 -13.21 -15.76
C ARG A 116 5.68 -14.69 -15.90
N GLN A 117 5.92 -15.49 -14.86
CA GLN A 117 5.62 -16.91 -14.86
C GLN A 117 4.13 -17.18 -15.04
N GLY A 118 3.29 -16.38 -14.36
CA GLY A 118 1.84 -16.50 -14.52
C GLY A 118 1.37 -16.17 -15.93
N GLN A 119 2.03 -15.24 -16.61
CA GLN A 119 1.68 -14.86 -17.98
C GLN A 119 2.20 -15.84 -19.01
N GLY A 120 3.30 -16.54 -18.71
CA GLY A 120 3.94 -17.47 -19.64
C GLY A 120 3.33 -18.86 -19.66
N ALA A 121 2.36 -19.12 -18.82
CA ALA A 121 1.75 -20.45 -18.67
C ALA A 121 0.80 -20.79 -19.81
#